data_b79ac3ecb96955bd5d7d8501163a53fa
#
_entry.id   b79ac3ecb96955bd5d7d8501163a53fa
#
_cell.length_a   1.000
_cell.length_b   1.000
_cell.length_c   1.000
_cell.angle_alpha   90.00
_cell.angle_beta   90.00
_cell.angle_gamma   90.00
#
_symmetry.space_group_name_H-M   'P 1'
#
loop_
_entity.id
_entity.type
_entity.pdbx_description
1 polymer ?
#
loop_
_entity_poly.entity_id
_entity_poly.type
_entity_poly.pdbx_seq_one_letter_code
_entity_poly.pdbx_strand_id
1 'polypeptide(L)'
;MSKTIKVALAGAGAFGIKHLDGIQNIDGVEVVSLVSRELDKTKEVAAKYGIGHVTTELADSLALKEVDAVILCTPTQMHAAQSVACLKAGKHVQVEIPLADSLQGARDVVAMAQSSGLVAMCGHTRRFNPSHQYVHK
;
A
#
# COMPACT_ATOMS: atom_id res chain seq x y z
N MET A 1 4.86 12.65 21.79
CA MET A 1 5.44 11.93 20.62
C MET A 1 4.32 11.54 19.68
N SER A 2 4.49 11.76 18.38
CA SER A 2 3.54 11.25 17.39
C SER A 2 3.61 9.73 17.34
N LYS A 3 2.43 9.08 17.19
CA LYS A 3 2.33 7.62 17.04
C LYS A 3 3.03 7.20 15.74
N THR A 4 3.86 6.16 15.78
CA THR A 4 4.40 5.51 14.58
C THR A 4 3.26 4.87 13.79
N ILE A 5 3.17 5.17 12.51
CA ILE A 5 2.20 4.56 11.59
C ILE A 5 2.76 3.23 11.12
N LYS A 6 2.07 2.16 11.37
CA LYS A 6 2.43 0.81 10.96
C LYS A 6 1.74 0.41 9.68
N VAL A 7 2.52 -0.01 8.71
CA VAL A 7 2.09 -0.23 7.33
C VAL A 7 2.26 -1.71 6.93
N ALA A 8 1.27 -2.24 6.23
CA ALA A 8 1.43 -3.45 5.44
C ALA A 8 1.68 -3.07 3.97
N LEU A 9 2.62 -3.72 3.32
CA LEU A 9 2.90 -3.52 1.89
C LEU A 9 2.56 -4.79 1.12
N ALA A 10 1.69 -4.66 0.13
CA ALA A 10 1.32 -5.74 -0.77
C ALA A 10 1.93 -5.53 -2.15
N GLY A 11 2.70 -6.53 -2.59
CA GLY A 11 3.47 -6.49 -3.83
C GLY A 11 4.96 -6.20 -3.59
N ALA A 12 5.77 -7.26 -3.49
CA ALA A 12 7.22 -7.17 -3.29
C ALA A 12 8.02 -7.12 -4.62
N GLY A 13 7.41 -6.64 -5.69
CA GLY A 13 8.05 -6.40 -6.98
C GLY A 13 8.84 -5.07 -7.00
N ALA A 14 9.27 -4.65 -8.19
CA ALA A 14 10.13 -3.47 -8.36
C ALA A 14 9.56 -2.19 -7.72
N PHE A 15 8.25 -1.94 -7.83
CA PHE A 15 7.61 -0.78 -7.21
C PHE A 15 7.50 -0.92 -5.70
N GLY A 16 7.16 -2.09 -5.18
CA GLY A 16 7.13 -2.36 -3.74
C GLY A 16 8.48 -2.12 -3.09
N ILE A 17 9.56 -2.56 -3.73
CA ILE A 17 10.93 -2.32 -3.24
C ILE A 17 11.26 -0.82 -3.21
N LYS A 18 10.84 -0.03 -4.22
CA LYS A 18 11.01 1.43 -4.18
C LYS A 18 10.27 2.09 -3.02
N HIS A 19 9.09 1.62 -2.68
CA HIS A 19 8.38 2.08 -1.48
C HIS A 19 9.14 1.71 -0.20
N LEU A 20 9.64 0.47 -0.11
CA LEU A 20 10.46 0.05 1.05
C LEU A 20 11.71 0.92 1.20
N ASP A 21 12.43 1.17 0.11
CA ASP A 21 13.61 2.05 0.11
C ASP A 21 13.27 3.48 0.56
N GLY A 22 12.15 4.02 0.09
CA GLY A 22 11.69 5.36 0.47
C GLY A 22 11.28 5.46 1.92
N ILE A 23 10.51 4.50 2.41
CA ILE A 23 9.96 4.50 3.77
C ILE A 23 11.05 4.42 4.83
N GLN A 24 12.15 3.72 4.56
CA GLN A 24 13.29 3.65 5.51
C GLN A 24 13.84 5.02 5.91
N ASN A 25 13.61 6.04 5.10
CA ASN A 25 14.08 7.41 5.34
C ASN A 25 12.98 8.33 5.91
N ILE A 26 11.84 7.78 6.31
CA ILE A 26 10.71 8.56 6.84
C ILE A 26 10.51 8.21 8.32
N ASP A 27 10.77 9.18 9.18
CA ASP A 27 10.53 9.03 10.61
C ASP A 27 9.03 8.86 10.90
N GLY A 28 8.71 7.95 11.83
CA GLY A 28 7.33 7.73 12.26
C GLY A 28 6.51 6.81 11.34
N VAL A 29 7.14 6.13 10.39
CA VAL A 29 6.50 5.10 9.55
C VAL A 29 7.31 3.81 9.61
N GLU A 30 6.65 2.69 9.79
CA GLU A 30 7.26 1.36 9.86
C GLU A 30 6.48 0.36 9.02
N VAL A 31 7.15 -0.40 8.17
CA VAL A 31 6.55 -1.54 7.46
C VAL A 31 6.66 -2.78 8.33
N VAL A 32 5.53 -3.30 8.79
CA VAL A 32 5.45 -4.45 9.72
C VAL A 32 5.00 -5.74 9.05
N SER A 33 4.43 -5.65 7.85
CA SER A 33 3.92 -6.81 7.11
C SER A 33 4.18 -6.67 5.61
N LEU A 34 4.60 -7.77 4.99
CA LEU A 34 4.86 -7.85 3.55
C LEU A 34 4.04 -8.99 2.94
N VAL A 35 3.29 -8.66 1.90
CA VAL A 35 2.42 -9.60 1.17
C VAL A 35 2.91 -9.77 -0.26
N SER A 36 3.17 -11.00 -0.70
CA SER A 36 3.44 -11.26 -2.12
C SER A 36 3.24 -12.75 -2.43
N ARG A 37 3.05 -13.06 -3.72
CA ARG A 37 2.69 -14.41 -4.17
C ARG A 37 3.76 -15.49 -3.92
N GLU A 38 5.03 -15.12 -3.97
CA GLU A 38 6.15 -16.03 -3.82
C GLU A 38 6.75 -15.91 -2.42
N LEU A 39 6.30 -16.79 -1.51
CA LEU A 39 6.61 -16.70 -0.08
C LEU A 39 8.12 -16.65 0.20
N ASP A 40 8.94 -17.48 -0.45
CA ASP A 40 10.38 -17.54 -0.17
C ASP A 40 11.10 -16.27 -0.58
N LYS A 41 10.80 -15.75 -1.79
CA LYS A 41 11.34 -14.45 -2.23
C LYS A 41 10.85 -13.30 -1.35
N THR A 42 9.61 -13.38 -0.90
CA THR A 42 9.04 -12.37 0.01
C THR A 42 9.75 -12.37 1.36
N LYS A 43 10.09 -13.54 1.89
CA LYS A 43 10.91 -13.68 3.11
C LYS A 43 12.32 -13.07 2.95
N GLU A 44 12.95 -13.27 1.80
CA GLU A 44 14.26 -12.67 1.51
C GLU A 44 14.19 -11.13 1.52
N VAL A 45 13.17 -10.58 0.86
CA VAL A 45 12.93 -9.13 0.87
C VAL A 45 12.63 -8.64 2.29
N ALA A 46 11.75 -9.32 3.01
CA ALA A 46 11.39 -8.96 4.38
C ALA A 46 12.61 -8.96 5.31
N ALA A 47 13.48 -9.97 5.19
CA ALA A 47 14.72 -10.03 5.98
C ALA A 47 15.63 -8.83 5.72
N LYS A 48 15.76 -8.40 4.45
CA LYS A 48 16.56 -7.23 4.08
C LYS A 48 16.07 -5.93 4.73
N TYR A 49 14.76 -5.80 4.90
CA TYR A 49 14.13 -4.57 5.43
C TYR A 49 13.69 -4.69 6.90
N GLY A 50 13.99 -5.81 7.57
CA GLY A 50 13.63 -6.03 8.96
C GLY A 50 12.13 -6.21 9.23
N ILE A 51 11.38 -6.74 8.24
CA ILE A 51 9.93 -6.94 8.33
C ILE A 51 9.63 -8.31 8.93
N GLY A 52 8.93 -8.34 10.06
CA GLY A 52 8.71 -9.57 10.81
C GLY A 52 7.56 -10.46 10.31
N HIS A 53 6.52 -9.87 9.70
CA HIS A 53 5.36 -10.62 9.20
C HIS A 53 5.38 -10.74 7.68
N VAL A 54 5.28 -11.97 7.18
CA VAL A 54 5.28 -12.29 5.75
C VAL A 54 4.15 -13.24 5.43
N THR A 55 3.38 -12.94 4.41
CA THR A 55 2.24 -13.78 3.98
C THR A 55 2.03 -13.71 2.48
N THR A 56 1.29 -14.68 1.93
CA THR A 56 0.78 -14.64 0.56
C THR A 56 -0.63 -14.06 0.47
N GLU A 57 -1.32 -13.91 1.61
CA GLU A 57 -2.71 -13.49 1.69
C GLU A 57 -2.84 -12.10 2.33
N LEU A 58 -3.43 -11.16 1.60
CA LEU A 58 -3.66 -9.80 2.12
C LEU A 58 -4.52 -9.82 3.40
N ALA A 59 -5.48 -10.74 3.49
CA ALA A 59 -6.35 -10.88 4.65
C ALA A 59 -5.59 -11.08 5.96
N ASP A 60 -4.47 -11.81 5.93
CA ASP A 60 -3.64 -12.03 7.12
C ASP A 60 -3.05 -10.72 7.64
N SER A 61 -2.56 -9.87 6.73
CA SER A 61 -2.05 -8.55 7.09
C SER A 61 -3.15 -7.62 7.59
N LEU A 62 -4.34 -7.70 7.01
CA LEU A 62 -5.50 -6.90 7.44
C LEU A 62 -6.01 -7.30 8.84
N ALA A 63 -5.80 -8.56 9.23
CA ALA A 63 -6.16 -9.07 10.56
C ALA A 63 -5.21 -8.56 11.66
N LEU A 64 -4.03 -8.06 11.32
CA LEU A 64 -3.10 -7.50 12.30
C LEU A 64 -3.66 -6.20 12.88
N LYS A 65 -3.93 -6.20 14.18
CA LYS A 65 -4.49 -5.02 14.86
C LYS A 65 -3.57 -3.80 14.82
N GLU A 66 -2.26 -4.04 14.77
CA GLU A 66 -1.25 -2.99 14.73
C GLU A 66 -1.12 -2.29 13.39
N VAL A 67 -1.58 -2.88 12.29
CA VAL A 67 -1.55 -2.26 10.96
C VAL A 67 -2.54 -1.11 10.90
N ASP A 68 -2.05 0.09 10.63
CA ASP A 68 -2.84 1.31 10.46
C ASP A 68 -3.22 1.56 9.00
N ALA A 69 -2.30 1.25 8.08
CA ALA A 69 -2.44 1.53 6.66
C ALA A 69 -1.85 0.42 5.77
N VAL A 70 -2.27 0.38 4.52
CA VAL A 70 -1.79 -0.57 3.52
C VAL A 70 -1.32 0.18 2.27
N ILE A 71 -0.19 -0.22 1.72
CA ILE A 71 0.30 0.20 0.41
C ILE A 71 0.11 -0.96 -0.56
N LEU A 72 -0.63 -0.72 -1.64
CA LEU A 72 -0.91 -1.70 -2.68
C LEU A 72 -0.06 -1.43 -3.93
N CYS A 73 0.90 -2.32 -4.19
CA CYS A 73 1.76 -2.36 -5.37
C CYS A 73 1.53 -3.65 -6.18
N THR A 74 0.32 -4.16 -6.15
CA THR A 74 -0.13 -5.38 -6.79
C THR A 74 -0.51 -5.15 -8.26
N PRO A 75 -0.80 -6.19 -9.05
CA PRO A 75 -1.35 -6.00 -10.39
C PRO A 75 -2.64 -5.20 -10.41
N THR A 76 -2.82 -4.36 -11.43
CA THR A 76 -3.94 -3.41 -11.56
C THR A 76 -5.32 -4.04 -11.35
N GLN A 77 -5.52 -5.26 -11.84
CA GLN A 77 -6.78 -5.99 -11.72
C GLN A 77 -7.20 -6.27 -10.27
N MET A 78 -6.25 -6.23 -9.36
CA MET A 78 -6.49 -6.47 -7.93
C MET A 78 -6.77 -5.18 -7.15
N HIS A 79 -6.43 -4.01 -7.69
CA HIS A 79 -6.42 -2.74 -6.97
C HIS A 79 -7.77 -2.39 -6.33
N ALA A 80 -8.85 -2.44 -7.11
CA ALA A 80 -10.17 -2.05 -6.59
C ALA A 80 -10.63 -2.97 -5.46
N ALA A 81 -10.58 -4.29 -5.68
CA ALA A 81 -11.01 -5.27 -4.69
C ALA A 81 -10.16 -5.19 -3.41
N GLN A 82 -8.85 -5.07 -3.56
CA GLN A 82 -7.94 -4.96 -2.42
C GLN A 82 -8.12 -3.64 -1.67
N SER A 83 -8.31 -2.51 -2.36
CA SER A 83 -8.57 -1.22 -1.74
C SER A 83 -9.86 -1.24 -0.91
N VAL A 84 -10.94 -1.80 -1.46
CA VAL A 84 -12.20 -1.99 -0.75
C VAL A 84 -12.01 -2.90 0.48
N ALA A 85 -11.25 -3.99 0.35
CA ALA A 85 -10.97 -4.89 1.48
C ALA A 85 -10.20 -4.19 2.60
N CYS A 86 -9.18 -3.37 2.26
CA CYS A 86 -8.44 -2.58 3.24
C CYS A 86 -9.35 -1.63 4.01
N LEU A 87 -10.18 -0.86 3.30
CA LEU A 87 -11.10 0.10 3.91
C LEU A 87 -12.15 -0.59 4.77
N LYS A 88 -12.70 -1.73 4.33
CA LYS A 88 -13.63 -2.55 5.14
C LYS A 88 -12.98 -3.08 6.41
N ALA A 89 -11.69 -3.39 6.37
CA ALA A 89 -10.93 -3.82 7.54
C ALA A 89 -10.52 -2.66 8.48
N GLY A 90 -10.94 -1.44 8.20
CA GLY A 90 -10.61 -0.25 8.99
C GLY A 90 -9.19 0.25 8.78
N LYS A 91 -8.57 -0.06 7.63
CA LYS A 91 -7.20 0.37 7.30
C LYS A 91 -7.23 1.47 6.25
N HIS A 92 -6.40 2.51 6.44
CA HIS A 92 -6.11 3.47 5.38
C HIS A 92 -5.43 2.77 4.21
N VAL A 93 -5.59 3.29 3.00
CA VAL A 93 -5.00 2.67 1.82
C VAL A 93 -4.35 3.69 0.89
N GLN A 94 -3.14 3.36 0.45
CA GLN A 94 -2.52 3.92 -0.74
C GLN A 94 -2.46 2.84 -1.80
N VAL A 95 -2.92 3.12 -3.00
CA VAL A 95 -2.85 2.19 -4.13
C VAL A 95 -2.08 2.83 -5.28
N GLU A 96 -1.21 2.05 -5.93
CA GLU A 96 -0.53 2.49 -7.14
C GLU A 96 -1.51 2.78 -8.29
N ILE A 97 -1.10 3.62 -9.21
CA ILE A 97 -1.87 3.90 -10.42
C ILE A 97 -1.91 2.67 -11.36
N PRO A 98 -3.04 2.50 -12.04
CA PRO A 98 -4.33 3.17 -11.89
C PRO A 98 -5.10 2.71 -10.64
N LEU A 99 -6.03 3.51 -10.16
CA LEU A 99 -6.87 3.17 -8.99
C LEU A 99 -7.62 1.83 -9.19
N ALA A 100 -8.08 1.58 -10.40
CA ALA A 100 -8.80 0.39 -10.80
C ALA A 100 -8.62 0.14 -12.31
N ASP A 101 -8.96 -1.04 -12.77
CA ASP A 101 -9.01 -1.43 -14.18
C ASP A 101 -10.37 -1.15 -14.83
N SER A 102 -11.35 -0.71 -14.05
CA SER A 102 -12.70 -0.37 -14.51
C SER A 102 -13.25 0.87 -13.80
N LEU A 103 -14.17 1.56 -14.47
CA LEU A 103 -14.88 2.70 -13.88
C LEU A 103 -15.72 2.28 -12.66
N GLN A 104 -16.36 1.12 -12.73
CA GLN A 104 -17.16 0.62 -11.61
C GLN A 104 -16.26 0.33 -10.40
N GLY A 105 -15.12 -0.35 -10.59
CA GLY A 105 -14.17 -0.60 -9.52
C GLY A 105 -13.66 0.70 -8.88
N ALA A 106 -13.37 1.73 -9.67
CA ALA A 106 -12.97 3.04 -9.15
C ALA A 106 -14.09 3.69 -8.31
N ARG A 107 -15.34 3.63 -8.78
CA ARG A 107 -16.51 4.13 -8.04
C ARG A 107 -16.70 3.39 -6.72
N ASP A 108 -16.51 2.08 -6.69
CA ASP A 108 -16.64 1.26 -5.48
C ASP A 108 -15.60 1.66 -4.43
N VAL A 109 -14.35 1.91 -4.84
CA VAL A 109 -13.30 2.39 -3.94
C VAL A 109 -13.66 3.76 -3.37
N VAL A 110 -14.10 4.71 -4.22
CA VAL A 110 -14.48 6.06 -3.78
C VAL A 110 -15.65 6.01 -2.80
N ALA A 111 -16.69 5.23 -3.11
CA ALA A 111 -17.86 5.07 -2.23
C ALA A 111 -17.46 4.48 -0.87
N MET A 112 -16.57 3.46 -0.87
CA MET A 112 -16.08 2.87 0.37
C MET A 112 -15.22 3.86 1.18
N ALA A 113 -14.37 4.63 0.54
CA ALA A 113 -13.56 5.65 1.19
C ALA A 113 -14.46 6.70 1.87
N GLN A 114 -15.48 7.18 1.16
CA GLN A 114 -16.42 8.16 1.70
C GLN A 114 -17.22 7.62 2.89
N SER A 115 -17.72 6.39 2.79
CA SER A 115 -18.52 5.77 3.86
C SER A 115 -17.70 5.38 5.08
N SER A 116 -16.45 4.99 4.92
CA SER A 116 -15.56 4.61 6.03
C SER A 116 -14.93 5.79 6.76
N GLY A 117 -14.84 6.95 6.13
CA GLY A 117 -14.10 8.11 6.64
C GLY A 117 -12.59 7.91 6.70
N LEU A 118 -12.07 6.83 6.10
CA LEU A 118 -10.65 6.53 6.04
C LEU A 118 -9.98 7.23 4.86
N VAL A 119 -8.67 7.40 4.96
CA VAL A 119 -7.86 7.93 3.85
C VAL A 119 -7.69 6.85 2.80
N ALA A 120 -8.05 7.18 1.55
CA ALA A 120 -7.73 6.40 0.37
C ALA A 120 -7.02 7.32 -0.64
N MET A 121 -5.82 6.94 -1.05
CA MET A 121 -4.97 7.73 -1.94
C MET A 121 -4.50 6.89 -3.12
N CYS A 122 -4.58 7.46 -4.32
CA CYS A 122 -3.94 6.87 -5.50
C CYS A 122 -2.55 7.49 -5.71
N GLY A 123 -1.55 6.65 -5.91
CA GLY A 123 -0.14 7.02 -5.93
C GLY A 123 0.32 7.69 -7.22
N HIS A 124 -0.07 8.93 -7.47
CA HIS A 124 0.40 9.71 -8.63
C HIS A 124 1.82 10.25 -8.40
N THR A 125 2.80 9.37 -8.31
CA THR A 125 4.20 9.69 -7.95
C THR A 125 4.86 10.71 -8.88
N ARG A 126 4.44 10.78 -10.15
CA ARG A 126 4.97 11.76 -11.12
C ARG A 126 4.71 13.21 -10.71
N ARG A 127 3.69 13.48 -9.88
CA ARG A 127 3.44 14.83 -9.33
C ARG A 127 4.58 15.35 -8.46
N PHE A 128 5.39 14.45 -7.92
CA PHE A 128 6.52 14.75 -7.05
C PHE A 128 7.87 14.69 -7.78
N ASN A 129 7.87 14.37 -9.07
CA ASN A 129 9.09 14.31 -9.88
C ASN A 129 9.50 15.73 -10.30
N PRO A 130 10.75 16.16 -10.00
CA PRO A 130 11.20 17.53 -10.28
C PRO A 130 11.07 17.93 -11.76
N SER A 131 11.35 17.03 -12.70
CA SER A 131 11.22 17.32 -14.13
C SER A 131 9.76 17.56 -14.56
N HIS A 132 8.81 16.80 -14.01
CA HIS A 132 7.39 17.01 -14.27
C HIS A 132 6.89 18.30 -13.62
N GLN A 133 7.38 18.62 -12.42
CA GLN A 133 7.05 19.89 -11.74
C GLN A 133 7.59 21.10 -12.51
N TYR A 134 8.78 20.97 -13.11
CA TYR A 134 9.36 22.03 -13.93
C TYR A 134 8.51 22.35 -15.18
N VAL A 135 8.01 21.33 -15.87
CA VAL A 135 7.17 21.50 -17.06
C VAL A 135 5.78 22.06 -16.70
N HIS A 136 5.29 21.83 -15.49
CA HIS A 136 3.97 22.29 -15.05
C HIS A 136 3.96 23.79 -14.62
N LYS A 137 5.13 24.39 -14.37
CA LYS A 137 5.26 25.81 -14.03
C LYS A 137 5.11 26.69 -15.26
#